data_8838be199f6d3f6b53aa80b82b7ac165
#
_entry.id   8838be199f6d3f6b53aa80b82b7ac165
#
_cell.length_a   1.000
_cell.length_b   1.000
_cell.length_c   1.000
_cell.angle_alpha   90.00
_cell.angle_beta   90.00
_cell.angle_gamma   90.00
#
_symmetry.space_group_name_H-M   'P 1'
#
loop_
_entity.id
_entity.type
_entity.pdbx_description
1 polymer ?
#
loop_
_entity_poly.entity_id
_entity_poly.type
_entity_poly.pdbx_seq_one_letter_code
_entity_poly.pdbx_strand_id
1 'polypeptide(L)' 'MTYLTRWRLQLAARSLARTPKGVAEIAAEVGYESESAFNRAFKREFGLPPAQYRREQRNGSPTEPPLP' A
#
# COMPACT_ATOMS: atom_id res chain seq x y z
N MET A 1 -13.21 -2.26 -14.13
CA MET A 1 -13.03 -3.29 -13.14
C MET A 1 -12.50 -2.76 -11.87
N THR A 2 -13.33 -1.99 -11.28
CA THR A 2 -12.93 -1.25 -10.10
C THR A 2 -12.60 -2.16 -8.93
N TYR A 3 -13.40 -3.19 -8.74
CA TYR A 3 -13.17 -4.01 -7.56
C TYR A 3 -11.94 -4.89 -7.70
N LEU A 4 -11.53 -5.23 -8.92
CA LEU A 4 -10.30 -5.97 -9.11
C LEU A 4 -9.09 -5.13 -8.74
N THR A 5 -9.10 -3.87 -9.13
CA THR A 5 -8.02 -2.95 -8.79
C THR A 5 -7.94 -2.79 -7.28
N ARG A 6 -9.08 -2.62 -6.65
CA ARG A 6 -9.12 -2.45 -5.22
C ARG A 6 -8.57 -3.67 -4.50
N TRP A 7 -8.92 -4.85 -4.98
CA TRP A 7 -8.44 -6.08 -4.38
C TRP A 7 -6.93 -6.20 -4.47
N ARG A 8 -6.37 -5.86 -5.64
CA ARG A 8 -4.93 -5.88 -5.81
C ARG A 8 -4.25 -4.92 -4.86
N LEU A 9 -4.80 -3.74 -4.72
CA LEU A 9 -4.21 -2.75 -3.83
C LEU A 9 -4.30 -3.17 -2.38
N GLN A 10 -5.34 -3.86 -2.00
CA GLN A 10 -5.44 -4.37 -0.65
C GLN A 10 -4.40 -5.44 -0.39
N LEU A 11 -4.13 -6.29 -1.35
CA LEU A 11 -3.05 -7.26 -1.22
C LEU A 11 -1.71 -6.55 -1.08
N ALA A 12 -1.51 -5.51 -1.86
CA ALA A 12 -0.26 -4.74 -1.76
C ALA A 12 -0.12 -4.10 -0.40
N ALA A 13 -1.20 -3.54 0.12
CA ALA A 13 -1.16 -2.91 1.43
C ALA A 13 -0.77 -3.92 2.50
N ARG A 14 -1.30 -5.12 2.41
CA ARG A 14 -0.96 -6.16 3.35
C ARG A 14 0.51 -6.52 3.26
N SER A 15 1.04 -6.63 2.04
CA SER A 15 2.45 -6.92 1.86
C SER A 15 3.32 -5.81 2.41
N LEU A 16 2.91 -4.56 2.19
CA LEU A 16 3.67 -3.43 2.72
C LEU A 16 3.75 -3.47 4.23
N ALA A 17 2.67 -3.87 4.87
CA ALA A 17 2.63 -3.90 6.32
C ALA A 17 3.34 -5.10 6.92
N ARG A 18 3.36 -6.21 6.22
CA ARG A 18 3.82 -7.47 6.80
C ARG A 18 5.15 -7.97 6.31
N THR A 19 5.63 -7.47 5.18
CA THR A 19 6.87 -7.96 4.62
C THR A 19 7.85 -6.83 4.42
N PRO A 20 9.16 -7.14 4.33
CA PRO A 20 10.17 -6.13 4.04
C PRO A 20 10.37 -5.88 2.55
N LYS A 21 9.51 -6.42 1.70
CA LYS A 21 9.67 -6.27 0.26
C LYS A 21 9.62 -4.81 -0.14
N GLY A 22 10.40 -4.46 -1.16
CA GLY A 22 10.39 -3.11 -1.68
C GLY A 22 9.09 -2.78 -2.39
N VAL A 23 8.80 -1.48 -2.49
CA VAL A 23 7.58 -1.04 -3.14
C VAL A 23 7.55 -1.50 -4.59
N ALA A 24 8.68 -1.40 -5.29
CA ALA A 24 8.72 -1.84 -6.70
C ALA A 24 8.44 -3.32 -6.83
N GLU A 25 8.94 -4.10 -5.91
CA GLU A 25 8.72 -5.53 -5.94
C GLU A 25 7.25 -5.86 -5.72
N ILE A 26 6.64 -5.19 -4.78
CA ILE A 26 5.22 -5.41 -4.50
C ILE A 26 4.37 -4.97 -5.69
N ALA A 27 4.74 -3.85 -6.31
CA ALA A 27 4.02 -3.37 -7.48
C ALA A 27 4.00 -4.43 -8.58
N ALA A 28 5.15 -5.05 -8.81
CA ALA A 28 5.23 -6.09 -9.84
C ALA A 28 4.40 -7.30 -9.46
N GLU A 29 4.41 -7.66 -8.20
CA GLU A 29 3.67 -8.83 -7.75
C GLU A 29 2.17 -8.67 -7.95
N VAL A 30 1.66 -7.47 -7.78
CA VAL A 30 0.22 -7.25 -7.95
C VAL A 30 -0.13 -6.83 -9.36
N GLY A 31 0.84 -6.88 -10.28
CA GLY A 31 0.53 -6.73 -11.69
C GLY A 31 0.64 -5.34 -12.26
N TYR A 32 1.31 -4.43 -11.60
CA TYR A 32 1.50 -3.09 -12.15
C TYR A 32 2.77 -3.05 -12.99
N GLU A 33 2.71 -2.29 -14.06
CA GLU A 33 3.83 -2.21 -14.98
C GLU A 33 5.01 -1.43 -14.41
N SER A 34 4.73 -0.46 -13.58
CA SER A 34 5.78 0.36 -13.03
C SER A 34 5.44 0.76 -11.61
N GLU A 35 6.47 1.13 -10.88
CA GLU A 35 6.28 1.62 -9.52
C GLU A 35 5.47 2.91 -9.52
N SER A 36 5.68 3.75 -10.51
CA SER A 36 4.94 5.00 -10.60
C SER A 36 3.46 4.78 -10.75
N ALA A 37 3.09 3.84 -11.60
CA ALA A 37 1.67 3.53 -11.80
C ALA A 37 1.07 2.98 -10.51
N PHE A 38 1.81 2.12 -9.83
CA PHE A 38 1.36 1.56 -8.58
C PHE A 38 1.20 2.64 -7.51
N ASN A 39 2.18 3.52 -7.40
CA ASN A 39 2.11 4.60 -6.42
C ASN A 39 0.88 5.46 -6.63
N ARG A 40 0.59 5.77 -7.88
CA ARG A 40 -0.55 6.60 -8.21
C ARG A 40 -1.86 5.93 -7.83
N ALA A 41 -1.98 4.66 -8.18
CA ALA A 41 -3.19 3.91 -7.88
C ALA A 41 -3.36 3.73 -6.38
N PHE A 42 -2.27 3.43 -5.69
CA PHE A 42 -2.32 3.22 -4.25
C PHE A 42 -2.74 4.50 -3.53
N LYS A 43 -2.13 5.61 -3.92
CA LYS A 43 -2.47 6.88 -3.29
C LYS A 43 -3.92 7.24 -3.52
N ARG A 44 -4.42 6.95 -4.72
CA ARG A 44 -5.81 7.23 -5.03
C ARG A 44 -6.74 6.42 -4.14
N GLU A 45 -6.40 5.16 -3.91
CA GLU A 45 -7.28 4.28 -3.16
C GLU A 45 -7.16 4.49 -1.65
N PHE A 46 -5.95 4.70 -1.17
CA PHE A 46 -5.71 4.76 0.27
C PHE A 46 -5.43 6.16 0.80
N GLY A 47 -5.25 7.11 -0.08
CA GLY A 47 -5.03 8.48 0.34
C GLY A 47 -3.58 8.83 0.62
N LEU A 48 -2.66 7.87 0.53
CA LEU A 48 -1.25 8.14 0.77
C LEU A 48 -0.40 7.15 -0.02
N PRO A 49 0.85 7.53 -0.33
CA PRO A 49 1.72 6.66 -1.10
C PRO A 49 2.09 5.38 -0.35
N PRO A 50 2.47 4.33 -1.07
CA PRO A 50 2.81 3.06 -0.42
C PRO A 50 3.94 3.19 0.59
N ALA A 51 4.97 3.96 0.29
CA ALA A 51 6.09 4.09 1.22
C ALA A 51 5.65 4.73 2.52
N GLN A 52 4.79 5.73 2.41
CA GLN A 52 4.28 6.39 3.60
C GLN A 52 3.33 5.47 4.36
N TYR A 53 2.54 4.70 3.64
CA TYR A 53 1.66 3.74 4.27
C TYR A 53 2.46 2.74 5.12
N ARG A 54 3.55 2.23 4.55
CA ARG A 54 4.41 1.29 5.28
C ARG A 54 4.98 1.94 6.53
N ARG A 55 5.44 3.17 6.40
CA ARG A 55 6.02 3.87 7.53
C ARG A 55 5.02 4.02 8.66
N GLU A 56 3.80 4.36 8.33
CA GLU A 56 2.78 4.54 9.34
C GLU A 56 2.41 3.22 10.01
N GLN A 57 2.38 2.16 9.24
CA GLN A 57 2.09 0.86 9.82
C GLN A 57 3.18 0.42 10.77
N ARG A 58 4.43 0.71 10.44
CA ARG A 58 5.54 0.33 11.28
C ARG A 58 5.60 1.14 12.55
N ASN A 59 5.15 2.36 12.49
CA ASN A 59 5.20 3.25 13.63
C ASN A 59 4.04 3.06 14.58
N GLY A 60 3.31 2.00 14.44
CA GLY A 60 2.25 1.74 15.37
C GLY A 60 0.96 2.44 15.03
N SER A 61 0.81 2.79 13.78
CA SER A 61 -0.45 3.31 13.29
C SER A 61 -0.84 4.63 13.93
N PRO A 62 -0.16 5.69 13.57
CA PRO A 62 -0.47 7.00 14.15
C PRO A 62 -1.87 7.49 13.83
N THR A 63 -2.52 6.92 12.85
CA THR A 63 -3.88 7.32 12.53
C THR A 63 -4.88 6.74 13.49
N GLU A 64 -4.48 5.78 14.27
CA GLU A 64 -5.38 5.24 15.27
C GLU A 64 -5.54 6.18 16.41
N PRO A 65 -6.76 6.36 16.89
CA PRO A 65 -6.94 7.19 18.06
C PRO A 65 -6.24 6.54 19.25
N PRO A 66 -5.66 7.34 20.10
CA PRO A 66 -5.03 6.79 21.28
C PRO A 66 -6.08 6.08 22.11
N LEU A 67 -5.67 4.99 22.66
CA LEU A 67 -6.61 4.25 23.48
C LEU A 67 -6.91 4.99 24.74
N PRO A 68 -8.14 4.93 25.19
CA PRO A 68 -8.52 5.58 26.44
C PRO A 68 -7.82 4.97 27.63
#